data_b21cd04c103cdf39b066563667aed2d5
#
_entry.id   b21cd04c103cdf39b066563667aed2d5
#
_cell.length_a   1.000
_cell.length_b   1.000
_cell.length_c   1.000
_cell.angle_alpha   90.00
_cell.angle_beta   90.00
_cell.angle_gamma   90.00
#
_symmetry.space_group_name_H-M   'P 1'
#
loop_
_entity.id
_entity.type
_entity.pdbx_description
1 polymer ?
#
loop_
_entity_poly.entity_id
_entity_poly.type
_entity_poly.pdbx_seq_one_letter_code
_entity_poly.pdbx_strand_id
1 'polypeptide(L)'
;FKKPLLEFSGACAGCGETPYAKLITQLFGDRMYIANATGCSSIWGNSSPSTPYTVNAKGQGPAWSNSLFEDNAEFGYGMLLAQKAIRNGLKTKVETVMANENASEEVKAACQEWIDTFSCGATNGAATDKLVEVLSGVDCDVCRDIVNNKDFLAKKSQWVFGGDGWAYDIGFGGVDHVLASGQDINVMVFDTEVYSNTGGQSSKATKTLSLIHI
;
A
#
# COMPACT_ATOMS: atom_id res chain seq x y z
N PHE A 1 -20.14 -7.78 0.59
CA PHE A 1 -18.73 -8.10 0.27
C PHE A 1 -18.18 -7.04 -0.68
N LYS A 2 -16.93 -6.57 -0.44
CA LYS A 2 -16.25 -5.67 -1.37
C LYS A 2 -15.82 -6.45 -2.63
N LYS A 3 -15.81 -5.79 -3.80
CA LYS A 3 -15.23 -6.33 -5.03
C LYS A 3 -13.71 -6.45 -4.85
N PRO A 4 -13.08 -7.59 -5.19
CA PRO A 4 -11.62 -7.66 -5.28
C PRO A 4 -11.11 -6.71 -6.37
N LEU A 5 -9.99 -6.05 -6.11
CA LEU A 5 -9.37 -5.14 -7.08
C LEU A 5 -8.17 -5.77 -7.81
N LEU A 6 -8.15 -7.09 -7.87
CA LEU A 6 -7.40 -7.92 -8.81
C LEU A 6 -8.44 -8.69 -9.62
N GLU A 7 -8.67 -8.32 -10.89
CA GLU A 7 -9.81 -8.81 -11.67
C GLU A 7 -9.57 -10.20 -12.27
N PHE A 8 -8.37 -10.49 -12.73
CA PHE A 8 -8.00 -11.76 -13.37
C PHE A 8 -6.61 -12.21 -12.93
N SER A 9 -6.30 -13.49 -13.16
CA SER A 9 -4.96 -14.01 -12.94
C SER A 9 -4.18 -13.97 -14.27
N GLY A 10 -3.06 -13.25 -14.28
CA GLY A 10 -2.09 -13.29 -15.37
C GLY A 10 -0.96 -14.31 -15.13
N ALA A 11 -1.07 -15.12 -14.07
CA ALA A 11 -0.10 -16.15 -13.73
C ALA A 11 -0.34 -17.46 -14.47
N CYS A 12 0.55 -18.43 -14.30
CA CYS A 12 0.42 -19.78 -14.83
C CYS A 12 -0.87 -20.46 -14.34
N ALA A 13 -1.42 -21.38 -15.14
CA ALA A 13 -2.57 -22.17 -14.74
C ALA A 13 -2.31 -22.92 -13.42
N GLY A 14 -3.21 -22.77 -12.45
CA GLY A 14 -3.07 -23.39 -11.13
C GLY A 14 -2.11 -22.70 -10.16
N CYS A 15 -1.55 -21.52 -10.51
CA CYS A 15 -0.70 -20.76 -9.62
C CYS A 15 -1.44 -20.33 -8.35
N GLY A 16 -0.84 -20.56 -7.17
CA GLY A 16 -1.39 -20.21 -5.87
C GLY A 16 -1.19 -18.77 -5.44
N GLU A 17 -0.38 -17.96 -6.13
CA GLU A 17 -0.06 -16.58 -5.71
C GLU A 17 -1.25 -15.62 -5.89
N THR A 18 -1.88 -15.64 -7.07
CA THR A 18 -2.94 -14.66 -7.42
C THR A 18 -4.20 -14.76 -6.56
N PRO A 19 -4.64 -15.92 -6.04
CA PRO A 19 -5.76 -15.99 -5.09
C PRO A 19 -5.51 -15.18 -3.79
N TYR A 20 -4.29 -15.20 -3.25
CA TYR A 20 -3.94 -14.42 -2.06
C TYR A 20 -3.88 -12.92 -2.36
N ALA A 21 -3.26 -12.54 -3.47
CA ALA A 21 -3.25 -11.15 -3.92
C ALA A 21 -4.67 -10.62 -4.13
N LYS A 22 -5.55 -11.43 -4.71
CA LYS A 22 -6.97 -11.11 -4.89
C LYS A 22 -7.68 -10.86 -3.56
N LEU A 23 -7.48 -11.73 -2.57
CA LEU A 23 -8.04 -11.58 -1.23
C LEU A 23 -7.54 -10.28 -0.55
N ILE A 24 -6.25 -9.99 -0.61
CA ILE A 24 -5.67 -8.79 -0.04
C ILE A 24 -6.26 -7.53 -0.69
N THR A 25 -6.38 -7.52 -2.02
CA THR A 25 -7.00 -6.38 -2.72
C THR A 25 -8.49 -6.23 -2.43
N GLN A 26 -9.21 -7.30 -2.07
CA GLN A 26 -10.59 -7.21 -1.61
C GLN A 26 -10.71 -6.50 -0.25
N LEU A 27 -9.73 -6.69 0.62
CA LEU A 27 -9.74 -6.14 1.98
C LEU A 27 -9.17 -4.71 2.03
N PHE A 28 -8.12 -4.43 1.27
CA PHE A 28 -7.31 -3.22 1.40
C PHE A 28 -7.18 -2.41 0.10
N GLY A 29 -7.59 -2.95 -1.05
CA GLY A 29 -7.27 -2.43 -2.38
C GLY A 29 -7.68 -0.98 -2.61
N ASP A 30 -8.73 -0.49 -1.96
CA ASP A 30 -9.21 0.89 -2.05
C ASP A 30 -8.24 1.94 -1.50
N ARG A 31 -7.24 1.53 -0.72
CA ARG A 31 -6.25 2.40 -0.07
C ARG A 31 -4.84 1.83 -0.06
N MET A 32 -4.52 0.97 -1.01
CA MET A 32 -3.31 0.15 -1.01
C MET A 32 -2.21 0.76 -1.86
N TYR A 33 -1.00 0.84 -1.30
CA TYR A 33 0.24 1.04 -2.05
C TYR A 33 1.03 -0.26 -2.05
N ILE A 34 1.54 -0.66 -3.20
CA ILE A 34 2.30 -1.90 -3.39
C ILE A 34 3.67 -1.57 -3.97
N ALA A 35 4.72 -1.89 -3.22
CA ALA A 35 6.07 -2.03 -3.71
C ALA A 35 6.31 -3.51 -4.04
N ASN A 36 6.58 -3.86 -5.28
CA ASN A 36 6.70 -5.24 -5.72
C ASN A 36 8.12 -5.56 -6.15
N ALA A 37 8.71 -6.60 -5.57
CA ALA A 37 10.01 -7.12 -5.99
C ALA A 37 9.89 -7.78 -7.37
N THR A 38 10.87 -7.56 -8.24
CA THR A 38 10.92 -8.23 -9.53
C THR A 38 10.88 -9.76 -9.33
N GLY A 39 9.96 -10.42 -10.01
CA GLY A 39 9.69 -11.84 -9.89
C GLY A 39 8.33 -12.21 -10.49
N CYS A 40 7.79 -13.38 -10.17
CA CYS A 40 6.46 -13.78 -10.68
C CYS A 40 5.38 -12.76 -10.37
N SER A 41 5.32 -12.24 -9.14
CA SER A 41 4.30 -11.29 -8.75
C SER A 41 4.39 -9.95 -9.50
N SER A 42 5.56 -9.53 -9.93
CA SER A 42 5.72 -8.36 -10.80
C SER A 42 5.32 -8.67 -12.25
N ILE A 43 5.62 -9.87 -12.74
CA ILE A 43 5.29 -10.26 -14.12
C ILE A 43 3.78 -10.32 -14.31
N TRP A 44 3.06 -11.09 -13.48
CA TRP A 44 1.60 -11.15 -13.59
C TRP A 44 0.90 -9.88 -13.07
N GLY A 45 1.59 -9.07 -12.27
CA GLY A 45 1.04 -7.87 -11.65
C GLY A 45 0.92 -6.67 -12.59
N ASN A 46 1.94 -6.38 -13.39
CA ASN A 46 1.91 -5.23 -14.31
C ASN A 46 3.07 -5.21 -15.33
N SER A 47 4.08 -6.07 -15.23
CA SER A 47 5.20 -6.09 -16.19
C SER A 47 4.83 -6.81 -17.49
N SER A 48 3.79 -7.63 -17.51
CA SER A 48 3.16 -8.10 -18.74
C SER A 48 2.32 -6.99 -19.38
N PRO A 49 1.92 -7.08 -20.65
CA PRO A 49 1.21 -5.99 -21.33
C PRO A 49 -0.16 -5.65 -20.73
N SER A 50 -0.67 -6.43 -19.78
CA SER A 50 -1.93 -6.16 -19.10
C SER A 50 -1.76 -6.18 -17.59
N THR A 51 -2.38 -5.21 -16.90
CA THR A 51 -2.44 -5.18 -15.45
C THR A 51 -3.76 -5.79 -14.95
N PRO A 52 -3.75 -6.72 -13.98
CA PRO A 52 -4.96 -7.24 -13.38
C PRO A 52 -5.54 -6.33 -12.30
N TYR A 53 -4.78 -5.36 -11.81
CA TYR A 53 -5.25 -4.42 -10.79
C TYR A 53 -6.22 -3.41 -11.39
N THR A 54 -7.27 -3.10 -10.63
CA THR A 54 -8.36 -2.22 -11.06
C THR A 54 -8.79 -1.28 -9.94
N VAL A 55 -9.79 -0.46 -10.21
CA VAL A 55 -10.34 0.51 -9.26
C VAL A 55 -11.79 0.19 -8.89
N ASN A 56 -12.24 0.70 -7.76
CA ASN A 56 -13.63 0.67 -7.32
C ASN A 56 -14.46 1.76 -8.03
N ALA A 57 -15.76 1.84 -7.70
CA ALA A 57 -16.66 2.85 -8.26
C ALA A 57 -16.28 4.31 -7.94
N LYS A 58 -15.43 4.53 -6.93
CA LYS A 58 -14.88 5.85 -6.58
C LYS A 58 -13.56 6.17 -7.30
N GLY A 59 -13.08 5.31 -8.18
CA GLY A 59 -11.78 5.45 -8.86
C GLY A 59 -10.57 5.11 -7.96
N GLN A 60 -10.78 4.46 -6.83
CA GLN A 60 -9.73 4.09 -5.88
C GLN A 60 -9.30 2.63 -6.11
N GLY A 61 -8.02 2.38 -6.12
CA GLY A 61 -7.44 1.05 -6.27
C GLY A 61 -5.97 1.00 -5.89
N PRO A 62 -5.33 -0.19 -5.99
CA PRO A 62 -3.94 -0.33 -5.66
C PRO A 62 -3.05 0.55 -6.54
N ALA A 63 -2.17 1.34 -5.90
CA ALA A 63 -1.05 2.00 -6.56
C ALA A 63 0.14 1.04 -6.51
N TRP A 64 0.52 0.52 -7.67
CA TRP A 64 1.55 -0.50 -7.80
C TRP A 64 2.83 0.07 -8.43
N SER A 65 3.96 -0.27 -7.86
CA SER A 65 5.28 0.06 -8.41
C SER A 65 6.24 -1.11 -8.25
N ASN A 66 7.03 -1.37 -9.29
CA ASN A 66 8.07 -2.40 -9.25
C ASN A 66 9.39 -1.82 -8.75
N SER A 67 10.14 -2.65 -8.02
CA SER A 67 11.53 -2.41 -7.67
C SER A 67 12.38 -3.64 -8.01
N LEU A 68 13.69 -3.53 -7.89
CA LEU A 68 14.58 -4.68 -8.01
C LEU A 68 14.29 -5.66 -6.87
N PHE A 69 14.53 -6.96 -7.10
CA PHE A 69 14.18 -7.94 -6.07
C PHE A 69 15.14 -7.90 -4.87
N GLU A 70 16.29 -7.29 -5.00
CA GLU A 70 17.25 -7.07 -3.91
C GLU A 70 16.94 -5.90 -3.00
N ASP A 71 16.21 -4.85 -3.46
CA ASP A 71 16.03 -3.58 -2.74
C ASP A 71 14.57 -3.24 -2.42
N ASN A 72 13.66 -4.13 -2.71
CA ASN A 72 12.22 -3.82 -2.65
C ASN A 72 11.70 -3.48 -1.24
N ALA A 73 12.30 -4.06 -0.19
CA ALA A 73 11.90 -3.75 1.17
C ALA A 73 12.22 -2.28 1.51
N GLU A 74 13.40 -1.82 1.15
CA GLU A 74 13.87 -0.44 1.34
C GLU A 74 13.04 0.53 0.51
N PHE A 75 12.74 0.16 -0.74
CA PHE A 75 11.88 0.95 -1.61
C PHE A 75 10.48 1.15 -1.01
N GLY A 76 9.82 0.07 -0.58
CA GLY A 76 8.51 0.12 0.07
C GLY A 76 8.53 0.87 1.39
N TYR A 77 9.62 0.75 2.15
CA TYR A 77 9.84 1.51 3.36
C TYR A 77 9.98 3.02 3.09
N GLY A 78 10.73 3.39 2.06
CA GLY A 78 10.85 4.77 1.60
C GLY A 78 9.49 5.36 1.20
N MET A 79 8.65 4.60 0.51
CA MET A 79 7.27 5.01 0.18
C MET A 79 6.45 5.28 1.44
N LEU A 80 6.54 4.43 2.47
CA LEU A 80 5.87 4.64 3.76
C LEU A 80 6.32 5.93 4.43
N LEU A 81 7.65 6.16 4.50
CA LEU A 81 8.21 7.36 5.14
C LEU A 81 7.79 8.64 4.43
N ALA A 82 7.77 8.63 3.09
CA ALA A 82 7.28 9.75 2.29
C ALA A 82 5.81 10.07 2.58
N GLN A 83 4.95 9.05 2.59
CA GLN A 83 3.54 9.21 2.94
C GLN A 83 3.34 9.76 4.37
N LYS A 84 4.11 9.25 5.34
CA LYS A 84 4.06 9.74 6.72
C LYS A 84 4.46 11.20 6.80
N ALA A 85 5.51 11.61 6.11
CA ALA A 85 5.97 13.00 6.08
C ALA A 85 4.91 13.94 5.50
N ILE A 86 4.32 13.59 4.35
CA ILE A 86 3.25 14.37 3.70
C ILE A 86 2.03 14.47 4.61
N ARG A 87 1.56 13.34 5.16
CA ARG A 87 0.37 13.31 6.03
C ARG A 87 0.57 14.08 7.33
N ASN A 88 1.76 14.02 7.94
CA ASN A 88 2.07 14.81 9.12
C ASN A 88 2.07 16.31 8.81
N GLY A 89 2.59 16.72 7.65
CA GLY A 89 2.50 18.10 7.19
C GLY A 89 1.04 18.56 7.00
N LEU A 90 0.19 17.70 6.41
CA LEU A 90 -1.25 17.98 6.29
C LEU A 90 -1.95 18.04 7.65
N LYS A 91 -1.56 17.16 8.59
CA LYS A 91 -2.10 17.19 9.96
C LYS A 91 -1.85 18.54 10.64
N THR A 92 -0.63 19.07 10.55
CA THR A 92 -0.31 20.40 11.09
C THR A 92 -1.20 21.50 10.47
N LYS A 93 -1.47 21.43 9.16
CA LYS A 93 -2.38 22.38 8.50
C LYS A 93 -3.81 22.24 8.99
N VAL A 94 -4.32 21.01 9.16
CA VAL A 94 -5.67 20.76 9.72
C VAL A 94 -5.77 21.28 11.15
N GLU A 95 -4.74 21.06 11.97
CA GLU A 95 -4.67 21.60 13.34
C GLU A 95 -4.67 23.15 13.33
N THR A 96 -3.98 23.77 12.37
CA THR A 96 -4.00 25.24 12.18
C THR A 96 -5.39 25.76 11.84
N VAL A 97 -6.11 25.07 10.92
CA VAL A 97 -7.51 25.43 10.57
C VAL A 97 -8.42 25.29 11.78
N MET A 98 -8.27 24.21 12.55
CA MET A 98 -9.10 23.94 13.73
C MET A 98 -8.87 24.99 14.84
N ALA A 99 -7.64 25.47 14.98
CA ALA A 99 -7.28 26.49 15.99
C ALA A 99 -7.75 27.92 15.61
N ASN A 100 -8.24 28.14 14.40
CA ASN A 100 -8.73 29.43 13.97
C ASN A 100 -10.06 29.78 14.69
N GLU A 101 -10.08 30.85 15.45
CA GLU A 101 -11.27 31.31 16.17
C GLU A 101 -12.45 31.59 15.24
N ASN A 102 -12.20 32.04 14.02
CA ASN A 102 -13.21 32.38 13.02
C ASN A 102 -13.71 31.15 12.25
N ALA A 103 -13.14 29.97 12.46
CA ALA A 103 -13.64 28.75 11.82
C ALA A 103 -14.99 28.34 12.40
N SER A 104 -15.92 27.95 11.51
CA SER A 104 -17.23 27.46 11.93
C SER A 104 -17.12 26.18 12.76
N GLU A 105 -18.12 25.92 13.59
CA GLU A 105 -18.18 24.68 14.38
C GLU A 105 -18.19 23.43 13.49
N GLU A 106 -18.77 23.50 12.30
CA GLU A 106 -18.79 22.42 11.32
C GLU A 106 -17.37 22.12 10.81
N VAL A 107 -16.57 23.15 10.50
CA VAL A 107 -15.17 23.01 10.10
C VAL A 107 -14.33 22.39 11.23
N LYS A 108 -14.48 22.88 12.45
CA LYS A 108 -13.76 22.36 13.62
C LYS A 108 -14.11 20.91 13.88
N ALA A 109 -15.39 20.54 13.79
CA ALA A 109 -15.84 19.16 13.97
C ALA A 109 -15.30 18.21 12.91
N ALA A 110 -15.27 18.62 11.63
CA ALA A 110 -14.69 17.82 10.55
C ALA A 110 -13.17 17.64 10.70
N CYS A 111 -12.46 18.69 11.11
CA CYS A 111 -11.03 18.62 11.41
C CYS A 111 -10.75 17.66 12.58
N GLN A 112 -11.52 17.75 13.66
CA GLN A 112 -11.36 16.89 14.83
C GLN A 112 -11.62 15.43 14.48
N GLU A 113 -12.72 15.12 13.76
CA GLU A 113 -13.03 13.76 13.33
C GLU A 113 -11.91 13.14 12.47
N TRP A 114 -11.31 13.95 11.59
CA TRP A 114 -10.18 13.49 10.77
C TRP A 114 -8.93 13.22 11.61
N ILE A 115 -8.65 14.08 12.62
CA ILE A 115 -7.52 13.89 13.55
C ILE A 115 -7.73 12.64 14.41
N ASP A 116 -8.93 12.43 14.95
CA ASP A 116 -9.25 11.29 15.81
C ASP A 116 -9.11 9.95 15.06
N THR A 117 -9.42 9.96 13.76
CA THR A 117 -9.30 8.78 12.90
C THR A 117 -7.95 8.64 12.20
N PHE A 118 -7.03 9.58 12.38
CA PHE A 118 -5.77 9.72 11.62
C PHE A 118 -4.99 8.42 11.47
N SER A 119 -4.94 7.58 12.51
CA SER A 119 -4.20 6.31 12.51
C SER A 119 -5.03 5.10 12.06
N CYS A 120 -6.33 5.26 11.83
CA CYS A 120 -7.23 4.16 11.52
C CYS A 120 -7.63 4.12 10.04
N GLY A 121 -7.03 3.19 9.27
CA GLY A 121 -7.34 3.05 7.84
C GLY A 121 -8.77 2.63 7.51
N ALA A 122 -9.54 2.10 8.49
CA ALA A 122 -10.92 1.70 8.27
C ALA A 122 -11.90 2.88 8.30
N THR A 123 -11.63 3.90 9.12
CA THR A 123 -12.54 5.03 9.37
C THR A 123 -12.05 6.34 8.76
N ASN A 124 -10.74 6.52 8.64
CA ASN A 124 -10.13 7.77 8.17
C ASN A 124 -10.54 8.15 6.72
N GLY A 125 -10.90 7.17 5.87
CA GLY A 125 -11.38 7.46 4.52
C GLY A 125 -12.69 8.27 4.52
N ALA A 126 -13.67 7.88 5.32
CA ALA A 126 -14.95 8.59 5.45
C ALA A 126 -14.76 9.99 6.09
N ALA A 127 -13.91 10.08 7.12
CA ALA A 127 -13.56 11.36 7.73
C ALA A 127 -12.83 12.29 6.74
N THR A 128 -12.01 11.72 5.83
CA THR A 128 -11.37 12.48 4.74
C THR A 128 -12.39 13.03 3.75
N ASP A 129 -13.33 12.20 3.29
CA ASP A 129 -14.37 12.63 2.34
C ASP A 129 -15.14 13.82 2.93
N LYS A 130 -15.54 13.74 4.21
CA LYS A 130 -16.25 14.82 4.93
C LYS A 130 -15.39 16.08 5.10
N LEU A 131 -14.11 15.91 5.49
CA LEU A 131 -13.18 17.04 5.64
C LEU A 131 -13.02 17.80 4.32
N VAL A 132 -12.82 17.09 3.21
CA VAL A 132 -12.68 17.68 1.88
C VAL A 132 -13.96 18.41 1.46
N GLU A 133 -15.14 17.83 1.70
CA GLU A 133 -16.43 18.44 1.39
C GLU A 133 -16.58 19.78 2.13
N VAL A 134 -16.38 19.78 3.45
CA VAL A 134 -16.53 20.99 4.29
C VAL A 134 -15.50 22.06 3.92
N LEU A 135 -14.21 21.69 3.77
CA LEU A 135 -13.15 22.65 3.47
C LEU A 135 -13.26 23.23 2.04
N SER A 136 -13.85 22.51 1.10
CA SER A 136 -14.06 23.02 -0.28
C SER A 136 -14.98 24.24 -0.33
N GLY A 137 -15.83 24.44 0.67
CA GLY A 137 -16.70 25.60 0.79
C GLY A 137 -16.09 26.80 1.52
N VAL A 138 -14.85 26.68 2.03
CA VAL A 138 -14.21 27.71 2.85
C VAL A 138 -13.19 28.50 2.03
N ASP A 139 -13.33 29.81 1.97
CA ASP A 139 -12.36 30.70 1.31
C ASP A 139 -11.17 30.96 2.23
N CYS A 140 -10.21 30.07 2.19
CA CYS A 140 -9.00 30.08 3.02
C CYS A 140 -7.84 29.41 2.25
N ASP A 141 -6.67 30.04 2.22
CA ASP A 141 -5.52 29.49 1.50
C ASP A 141 -5.07 28.14 2.04
N VAL A 142 -5.04 27.99 3.36
CA VAL A 142 -4.67 26.73 4.01
C VAL A 142 -5.71 25.65 3.70
N CYS A 143 -6.99 25.99 3.67
CA CYS A 143 -8.06 25.04 3.33
C CYS A 143 -7.94 24.58 1.87
N ARG A 144 -7.67 25.50 0.94
CA ARG A 144 -7.43 25.17 -0.48
C ARG A 144 -6.22 24.25 -0.63
N ASP A 145 -5.15 24.50 0.10
CA ASP A 145 -3.96 23.67 0.04
C ASP A 145 -4.22 22.26 0.58
N ILE A 146 -4.98 22.11 1.66
CA ILE A 146 -5.42 20.80 2.17
C ILE A 146 -6.25 20.06 1.12
N VAL A 147 -7.22 20.73 0.49
CA VAL A 147 -8.09 20.14 -0.54
C VAL A 147 -7.31 19.75 -1.79
N ASN A 148 -6.33 20.56 -2.22
CA ASN A 148 -5.46 20.24 -3.36
C ASN A 148 -4.60 18.99 -3.11
N ASN A 149 -4.33 18.67 -1.86
CA ASN A 149 -3.58 17.48 -1.44
C ASN A 149 -4.49 16.34 -0.94
N LYS A 150 -5.77 16.33 -1.31
CA LYS A 150 -6.78 15.37 -0.82
C LYS A 150 -6.38 13.91 -0.99
N ASP A 151 -5.63 13.57 -2.03
CA ASP A 151 -5.20 12.19 -2.31
C ASP A 151 -4.25 11.62 -1.25
N PHE A 152 -3.61 12.49 -0.46
CA PHE A 152 -2.73 12.11 0.64
C PHE A 152 -3.40 12.15 2.03
N LEU A 153 -4.62 12.66 2.16
CA LEU A 153 -5.30 12.79 3.44
C LEU A 153 -5.69 11.44 4.06
N ALA A 154 -6.31 10.56 3.26
CA ALA A 154 -6.74 9.26 3.74
C ALA A 154 -5.53 8.35 4.07
N LYS A 155 -5.62 7.63 5.20
CA LYS A 155 -4.58 6.68 5.59
C LYS A 155 -4.49 5.55 4.57
N LYS A 156 -3.32 5.39 3.97
CA LYS A 156 -3.01 4.31 3.06
C LYS A 156 -2.52 3.06 3.81
N SER A 157 -2.66 1.92 3.17
CA SER A 157 -2.08 0.66 3.61
C SER A 157 -0.85 0.39 2.73
N GLN A 158 0.34 0.44 3.32
CA GLN A 158 1.60 0.18 2.61
C GLN A 158 1.92 -1.31 2.63
N TRP A 159 2.19 -1.85 1.46
CA TRP A 159 2.53 -3.26 1.23
C TRP A 159 3.84 -3.42 0.48
N VAL A 160 4.57 -4.45 0.81
CA VAL A 160 5.75 -4.91 0.08
C VAL A 160 5.50 -6.35 -0.34
N PHE A 161 5.52 -6.61 -1.65
CA PHE A 161 5.28 -7.91 -2.26
C PHE A 161 6.55 -8.48 -2.85
N GLY A 162 6.76 -9.77 -2.72
CA GLY A 162 7.84 -10.47 -3.40
C GLY A 162 7.85 -11.96 -3.11
N GLY A 163 8.70 -12.69 -3.81
CA GLY A 163 8.89 -14.13 -3.66
C GLY A 163 10.11 -14.48 -2.81
N ASP A 164 10.50 -15.75 -2.88
CA ASP A 164 11.54 -16.35 -2.08
C ASP A 164 12.90 -15.67 -2.18
N GLY A 165 13.38 -15.39 -3.39
CA GLY A 165 14.69 -14.78 -3.61
C GLY A 165 14.82 -13.42 -2.95
N TRP A 166 13.77 -12.62 -2.98
CA TRP A 166 13.73 -11.37 -2.28
C TRP A 166 13.69 -11.57 -0.77
N ALA A 167 12.74 -12.35 -0.28
CA ALA A 167 12.44 -12.41 1.15
C ALA A 167 13.47 -13.22 1.97
N TYR A 168 14.04 -14.28 1.39
CA TYR A 168 14.85 -15.24 2.13
C TYR A 168 16.33 -15.22 1.76
N ASP A 169 16.69 -14.64 0.63
CA ASP A 169 18.05 -14.64 0.11
C ASP A 169 18.58 -13.21 -0.07
N ILE A 170 18.58 -12.68 -1.29
CA ILE A 170 19.29 -11.43 -1.59
C ILE A 170 18.68 -10.20 -0.89
N GLY A 171 17.36 -10.14 -0.75
CA GLY A 171 16.65 -9.02 -0.12
C GLY A 171 16.40 -9.20 1.37
N PHE A 172 16.88 -10.29 1.99
CA PHE A 172 16.59 -10.62 3.39
C PHE A 172 17.01 -9.49 4.36
N GLY A 173 18.19 -8.90 4.15
CA GLY A 173 18.68 -7.85 5.04
C GLY A 173 17.77 -6.63 5.09
N GLY A 174 17.19 -6.22 3.96
CA GLY A 174 16.20 -5.15 3.89
C GLY A 174 14.89 -5.54 4.56
N VAL A 175 14.40 -6.75 4.34
CA VAL A 175 13.18 -7.28 4.98
C VAL A 175 13.35 -7.31 6.50
N ASP A 176 14.48 -7.84 7.00
CA ASP A 176 14.80 -7.90 8.43
C ASP A 176 14.80 -6.49 9.05
N HIS A 177 15.49 -5.53 8.41
CA HIS A 177 15.51 -4.15 8.87
C HIS A 177 14.10 -3.52 8.91
N VAL A 178 13.31 -3.71 7.88
CA VAL A 178 11.94 -3.18 7.81
C VAL A 178 11.07 -3.76 8.92
N LEU A 179 11.14 -5.07 9.17
CA LEU A 179 10.41 -5.72 10.26
C LEU A 179 10.88 -5.20 11.64
N ALA A 180 12.20 -5.07 11.83
CA ALA A 180 12.79 -4.55 13.07
C ALA A 180 12.42 -3.09 13.34
N SER A 181 12.09 -2.30 12.30
CA SER A 181 11.73 -0.88 12.43
C SER A 181 10.42 -0.65 13.21
N GLY A 182 9.55 -1.65 13.32
CA GLY A 182 8.24 -1.58 13.96
C GLY A 182 7.27 -0.58 13.29
N GLN A 183 7.53 -0.19 12.03
CA GLN A 183 6.66 0.71 11.29
C GLN A 183 5.40 -0.01 10.75
N ASP A 184 4.36 0.78 10.47
CA ASP A 184 3.08 0.28 9.94
C ASP A 184 3.20 -0.05 8.44
N ILE A 185 3.86 -1.16 8.15
CA ILE A 185 4.10 -1.69 6.82
C ILE A 185 3.75 -3.19 6.80
N ASN A 186 3.14 -3.64 5.71
CA ASN A 186 2.74 -5.02 5.55
C ASN A 186 3.69 -5.70 4.57
N VAL A 187 4.18 -6.87 4.94
CA VAL A 187 5.07 -7.70 4.12
C VAL A 187 4.30 -8.92 3.66
N MET A 188 4.20 -9.12 2.35
CA MET A 188 3.59 -10.29 1.73
C MET A 188 4.64 -11.08 0.96
N VAL A 189 4.96 -12.24 1.46
CA VAL A 189 5.85 -13.19 0.78
C VAL A 189 5.00 -14.22 0.06
N PHE A 190 5.15 -14.31 -1.25
CA PHE A 190 4.64 -15.40 -2.05
C PHE A 190 5.66 -16.55 -1.99
N ASP A 191 5.54 -17.36 -0.95
CA ASP A 191 6.45 -18.47 -0.68
C ASP A 191 6.10 -19.65 -1.57
N THR A 192 6.93 -19.90 -2.56
CA THR A 192 6.85 -21.02 -3.49
C THR A 192 7.94 -22.07 -3.23
N GLU A 193 8.74 -21.88 -2.18
CA GLU A 193 9.89 -22.69 -1.79
C GLU A 193 11.04 -22.72 -2.83
N VAL A 194 10.96 -21.88 -3.88
CA VAL A 194 11.95 -21.80 -4.97
C VAL A 194 11.99 -20.38 -5.57
N TYR A 195 13.04 -20.08 -6.35
CA TYR A 195 13.02 -18.95 -7.28
C TYR A 195 12.12 -19.28 -8.46
N SER A 196 10.84 -19.02 -8.35
CA SER A 196 9.83 -19.48 -9.31
C SER A 196 9.96 -18.83 -10.68
N ASN A 197 10.20 -17.52 -10.74
CA ASN A 197 10.23 -16.76 -11.99
C ASN A 197 11.44 -17.08 -12.88
N THR A 198 12.58 -17.36 -12.28
CA THR A 198 13.86 -17.58 -13.01
C THR A 198 14.09 -19.02 -13.43
N GLY A 199 13.29 -19.98 -12.97
CA GLY A 199 13.37 -21.36 -13.39
C GLY A 199 13.44 -22.42 -12.29
N GLY A 200 13.00 -22.08 -11.08
CA GLY A 200 12.84 -23.03 -9.99
C GLY A 200 14.13 -23.35 -9.23
N GLN A 201 15.09 -22.42 -9.19
CA GLN A 201 16.31 -22.59 -8.38
C GLN A 201 15.97 -22.68 -6.90
N SER A 202 16.84 -23.35 -6.16
CA SER A 202 16.72 -23.47 -4.69
C SER A 202 16.80 -22.13 -4.00
N SER A 203 15.86 -21.86 -3.07
CA SER A 203 15.92 -20.77 -2.09
C SER A 203 16.28 -21.32 -0.73
N LYS A 204 16.44 -20.44 0.27
CA LYS A 204 16.58 -20.88 1.68
C LYS A 204 15.30 -21.50 2.26
N ALA A 205 14.16 -21.30 1.63
CA ALA A 205 12.90 -21.96 2.00
C ALA A 205 12.74 -23.36 1.38
N THR A 206 13.59 -23.74 0.42
CA THR A 206 13.51 -25.05 -0.24
C THR A 206 13.78 -26.17 0.76
N LYS A 207 12.86 -27.11 0.85
CA LYS A 207 12.96 -28.24 1.79
C LYS A 207 14.18 -29.10 1.47
N THR A 208 14.86 -29.54 2.52
CA THR A 208 15.92 -30.58 2.40
C THR A 208 15.32 -31.83 1.77
N LEU A 209 16.05 -32.45 0.84
CA LEU A 209 15.61 -33.62 0.06
C LEU A 209 14.50 -33.33 -0.97
N SER A 210 14.25 -32.07 -1.31
CA SER A 210 13.42 -31.79 -2.48
C SER A 210 14.14 -32.25 -3.76
N LEU A 211 13.40 -32.54 -4.82
CA LEU A 211 13.97 -32.96 -6.11
C LEU A 211 14.93 -31.92 -6.71
N ILE A 212 14.82 -30.66 -6.31
CA ILE A 212 15.71 -29.60 -6.75
C ILE A 212 17.13 -29.70 -6.17
N HIS A 213 17.27 -30.40 -5.02
CA HIS A 213 18.55 -30.68 -4.41
C HIS A 213 19.23 -32.00 -4.92
N ILE A 214 18.48 -32.82 -5.64
CA ILE A 214 18.92 -34.09 -6.19
C ILE A 214 19.34 -33.94 -7.64
#